data_695205ecce116a33438caf20e8845d11
#
_entry.id   695205ecce116a33438caf20e8845d11
#
_cell.length_a   1.000
_cell.length_b   1.000
_cell.length_c   1.000
_cell.angle_alpha   90.00
_cell.angle_beta   90.00
_cell.angle_gamma   90.00
#
_symmetry.space_group_name_H-M   'P 1'
#
loop_
_entity.id
_entity.type
_entity.pdbx_description
1 polymer ?
#
loop_
_entity_poly.entity_id
_entity_poly.type
_entity_poly.pdbx_seq_one_letter_code
_entity_poly.pdbx_strand_id
1 'polypeptide(L)'
;MDSITQAALGAAVGGAVLGKRLGRKAIVIGALLGTLPDLDVALDYGDAIANVTEHRGFSHSLFVLTGLATLLAVLCARFAPARDISLGRWWCFFTLILVTHPLLDSLTTYGTQLLWPLDAPPAAWPIVFIIDPFYTLPLLMALIIGSVSGKVRSACRTGLVISCAYLMMAAGAKWSVEQRLTPALAEADLQAAPVLIQPTPFNIALWRATVIDEDRYYESLISVFDRDRVPALEPLRRNVELEASALEGPLGQRLTWFTGPFLRFETRYINGQETLVATDIRLGFPGFHPFNFTLATREEERWVPVAVSEEVDSPRGLHMATLARLAARAGGDVLALCASDYVEPQWRAEPFLYRC
;
A
#
# COMPACT_ATOMS: atom_id res chain seq x y z
N MET A 1 -5.00 -3.80 1.02
CA MET A 1 -5.33 -4.55 -0.24
C MET A 1 -6.72 -4.16 -0.68
N ASP A 2 -7.12 -4.52 -1.92
CA ASP A 2 -8.51 -4.32 -2.35
C ASP A 2 -9.47 -5.26 -1.61
N SER A 3 -10.75 -4.84 -1.48
CA SER A 3 -11.75 -5.56 -0.69
C SER A 3 -12.07 -6.97 -1.21
N ILE A 4 -11.88 -7.23 -2.54
CA ILE A 4 -12.08 -8.56 -3.11
C ILE A 4 -11.00 -9.51 -2.63
N THR A 5 -9.75 -9.05 -2.65
CA THR A 5 -8.60 -9.81 -2.15
C THR A 5 -8.74 -10.10 -0.65
N GLN A 6 -9.13 -9.12 0.16
CA GLN A 6 -9.33 -9.29 1.60
C GLN A 6 -10.48 -10.26 1.91
N ALA A 7 -11.60 -10.17 1.19
CA ALA A 7 -12.69 -11.13 1.28
C ALA A 7 -12.24 -12.54 0.91
N ALA A 8 -11.47 -12.69 -0.20
CA ALA A 8 -10.98 -13.98 -0.67
C ALA A 8 -9.98 -14.60 0.33
N LEU A 9 -9.08 -13.79 0.90
CA LEU A 9 -8.15 -14.25 1.93
C LEU A 9 -8.89 -14.73 3.19
N GLY A 10 -9.77 -13.90 3.74
CA GLY A 10 -10.57 -14.24 4.91
C GLY A 10 -11.41 -15.50 4.69
N ALA A 11 -12.03 -15.63 3.51
CA ALA A 11 -12.79 -16.81 3.10
C ALA A 11 -11.91 -18.06 3.03
N ALA A 12 -10.72 -17.96 2.42
CA ALA A 12 -9.78 -19.07 2.29
C ALA A 12 -9.21 -19.50 3.64
N VAL A 13 -8.85 -18.56 4.51
CA VAL A 13 -8.41 -18.82 5.90
C VAL A 13 -9.53 -19.51 6.68
N GLY A 14 -10.75 -18.97 6.63
CA GLY A 14 -11.91 -19.57 7.28
C GLY A 14 -12.17 -21.00 6.79
N GLY A 15 -12.17 -21.20 5.48
CA GLY A 15 -12.32 -22.52 4.86
C GLY A 15 -11.20 -23.49 5.24
N ALA A 16 -9.96 -23.05 5.33
CA ALA A 16 -8.81 -23.86 5.72
C ALA A 16 -8.88 -24.33 7.18
N VAL A 17 -9.40 -23.49 8.09
CA VAL A 17 -9.47 -23.76 9.53
C VAL A 17 -10.71 -24.62 9.87
N LEU A 18 -11.90 -24.13 9.57
CA LEU A 18 -13.17 -24.77 9.95
C LEU A 18 -13.97 -25.38 8.79
N GLY A 19 -13.46 -25.36 7.55
CA GLY A 19 -14.17 -25.87 6.38
C GLY A 19 -14.58 -27.36 6.48
N LYS A 20 -13.87 -28.18 7.25
CA LYS A 20 -14.29 -29.58 7.50
C LYS A 20 -15.55 -29.66 8.36
N ARG A 21 -15.80 -28.68 9.25
CA ARG A 21 -16.91 -28.64 10.20
C ARG A 21 -18.08 -27.81 9.71
N LEU A 22 -17.79 -26.64 9.18
CA LEU A 22 -18.78 -25.64 8.76
C LEU A 22 -19.06 -25.65 7.24
N GLY A 23 -18.25 -26.37 6.45
CA GLY A 23 -18.40 -26.39 5.00
C GLY A 23 -18.34 -24.98 4.40
N ARG A 24 -19.26 -24.68 3.49
CA ARG A 24 -19.38 -23.35 2.83
C ARG A 24 -19.65 -22.19 3.79
N LYS A 25 -20.24 -22.45 4.99
CA LYS A 25 -20.46 -21.41 6.00
C LYS A 25 -19.13 -20.81 6.48
N ALA A 26 -18.04 -21.61 6.55
CA ALA A 26 -16.72 -21.10 6.92
C ALA A 26 -16.18 -20.11 5.89
N ILE A 27 -16.45 -20.31 4.59
CA ILE A 27 -16.11 -19.40 3.51
C ILE A 27 -16.86 -18.07 3.68
N VAL A 28 -18.19 -18.13 3.86
CA VAL A 28 -19.04 -16.91 3.97
C VAL A 28 -18.64 -16.08 5.20
N ILE A 29 -18.51 -16.73 6.36
CA ILE A 29 -18.10 -16.04 7.60
C ILE A 29 -16.69 -15.45 7.41
N GLY A 30 -15.78 -16.21 6.80
CA GLY A 30 -14.43 -15.75 6.53
C GLY A 30 -14.39 -14.53 5.60
N ALA A 31 -15.20 -14.51 4.53
CA ALA A 31 -15.31 -13.36 3.64
C ALA A 31 -15.81 -12.11 4.37
N LEU A 32 -16.91 -12.23 5.11
CA LEU A 32 -17.50 -11.11 5.84
C LEU A 32 -16.57 -10.54 6.91
N LEU A 33 -15.87 -11.39 7.65
CA LEU A 33 -14.91 -10.94 8.65
C LEU A 33 -13.60 -10.44 8.04
N GLY A 34 -13.23 -10.98 6.88
CA GLY A 34 -12.05 -10.53 6.13
C GLY A 34 -12.19 -9.12 5.56
N THR A 35 -13.42 -8.63 5.36
CA THR A 35 -13.67 -7.25 4.92
C THR A 35 -14.00 -6.28 6.07
N LEU A 36 -14.22 -6.82 7.28
CA LEU A 36 -14.67 -6.02 8.42
C LEU A 36 -13.72 -4.86 8.78
N PRO A 37 -12.39 -5.03 8.82
CA PRO A 37 -11.48 -3.93 9.15
C PRO A 37 -11.61 -2.74 8.22
N ASP A 38 -11.78 -2.96 6.91
CA ASP A 38 -11.87 -1.92 5.88
C ASP A 38 -13.17 -1.11 5.92
N LEU A 39 -14.15 -1.48 6.76
CA LEU A 39 -15.36 -0.69 6.94
C LEU A 39 -15.09 0.66 7.61
N ASP A 40 -13.91 0.86 8.17
CA ASP A 40 -13.48 2.14 8.73
C ASP A 40 -13.38 3.26 7.69
N VAL A 41 -13.27 2.93 6.39
CA VAL A 41 -13.33 3.90 5.29
C VAL A 41 -14.65 4.71 5.26
N ALA A 42 -15.70 4.19 5.89
CA ALA A 42 -16.99 4.88 6.00
C ALA A 42 -17.03 5.92 7.13
N LEU A 43 -15.99 5.99 7.96
CA LEU A 43 -15.88 6.95 9.05
C LEU A 43 -15.25 8.24 8.52
N ASP A 44 -15.85 9.38 8.87
CA ASP A 44 -15.25 10.69 8.66
C ASP A 44 -14.50 11.11 9.92
N TYR A 45 -13.19 11.31 9.77
CA TYR A 45 -12.29 11.71 10.86
C TYR A 45 -12.07 13.23 10.92
N GLY A 46 -12.79 14.00 10.09
CA GLY A 46 -12.90 15.46 10.18
C GLY A 46 -12.12 16.25 9.12
N ASP A 47 -11.06 15.72 8.53
CA ASP A 47 -10.34 16.34 7.43
C ASP A 47 -9.65 15.28 6.54
N ALA A 48 -9.16 15.70 5.36
CA ALA A 48 -8.57 14.78 4.39
C ALA A 48 -7.34 14.03 4.91
N ILE A 49 -6.47 14.69 5.69
CA ILE A 49 -5.28 14.06 6.28
C ILE A 49 -5.68 13.10 7.40
N ALA A 50 -6.64 13.48 8.25
CA ALA A 50 -7.16 12.60 9.27
C ALA A 50 -7.82 11.35 8.64
N ASN A 51 -8.62 11.52 7.60
CA ASN A 51 -9.26 10.42 6.90
C ASN A 51 -8.23 9.42 6.31
N VAL A 52 -7.12 9.90 5.75
CA VAL A 52 -6.07 9.04 5.22
C VAL A 52 -5.22 8.42 6.33
N THR A 53 -4.88 9.16 7.36
CA THR A 53 -3.96 8.69 8.41
C THR A 53 -4.62 7.84 9.48
N GLU A 54 -5.93 8.01 9.76
CA GLU A 54 -6.71 7.17 10.69
C GLU A 54 -7.26 5.92 10.01
N HIS A 55 -7.47 5.96 8.68
CA HIS A 55 -7.74 4.75 7.93
C HIS A 55 -6.62 3.74 8.17
N ARG A 56 -6.98 2.49 8.47
CA ARG A 56 -6.07 1.44 8.95
C ARG A 56 -5.41 1.72 10.31
N GLY A 57 -6.09 2.51 11.16
CA GLY A 57 -5.73 2.74 12.56
C GLY A 57 -6.30 1.65 13.48
N PHE A 58 -7.21 2.01 14.37
CA PHE A 58 -7.77 1.10 15.39
C PHE A 58 -8.38 -0.17 14.80
N SER A 59 -9.04 -0.08 13.65
CA SER A 59 -9.69 -1.18 12.93
C SER A 59 -8.71 -2.26 12.44
N HIS A 60 -7.43 -1.91 12.27
CA HIS A 60 -6.35 -2.78 11.81
C HIS A 60 -5.36 -3.14 12.92
N SER A 61 -5.59 -2.67 14.15
CA SER A 61 -4.75 -3.00 15.29
C SER A 61 -4.80 -4.49 15.63
N LEU A 62 -3.63 -5.11 15.77
CA LEU A 62 -3.51 -6.50 16.21
C LEU A 62 -4.13 -6.72 17.60
N PHE A 63 -4.05 -5.71 18.50
CA PHE A 63 -4.65 -5.77 19.82
C PHE A 63 -6.18 -5.77 19.75
N VAL A 64 -6.76 -4.82 18.99
CA VAL A 64 -8.21 -4.67 18.81
C VAL A 64 -8.79 -5.91 18.14
N LEU A 65 -8.18 -6.37 17.04
CA LEU A 65 -8.65 -7.53 16.29
C LEU A 65 -8.53 -8.84 17.06
N THR A 66 -7.46 -9.00 17.86
CA THR A 66 -7.33 -10.19 18.74
C THR A 66 -8.36 -10.15 19.87
N GLY A 67 -8.64 -8.97 20.43
CA GLY A 67 -9.71 -8.78 21.40
C GLY A 67 -11.08 -9.12 20.82
N LEU A 68 -11.40 -8.62 19.62
CA LEU A 68 -12.63 -8.96 18.90
C LEU A 68 -12.73 -10.46 18.59
N ALA A 69 -11.63 -11.07 18.12
CA ALA A 69 -11.57 -12.51 17.86
C ALA A 69 -11.88 -13.32 19.10
N THR A 70 -11.33 -12.90 20.25
CA THR A 70 -11.57 -13.55 21.54
C THR A 70 -13.02 -13.45 21.96
N LEU A 71 -13.62 -12.27 21.83
CA LEU A 71 -15.05 -12.06 22.12
C LEU A 71 -15.92 -12.95 21.24
N LEU A 72 -15.69 -12.96 19.93
CA LEU A 72 -16.45 -13.80 18.98
C LEU A 72 -16.29 -15.29 19.28
N ALA A 73 -15.08 -15.73 19.64
CA ALA A 73 -14.83 -17.13 20.00
C ALA A 73 -15.60 -17.54 21.23
N VAL A 74 -15.62 -16.71 22.28
CA VAL A 74 -16.39 -16.99 23.53
C VAL A 74 -17.90 -17.01 23.22
N LEU A 75 -18.42 -16.09 22.47
CA LEU A 75 -19.82 -16.02 22.07
C LEU A 75 -20.22 -17.27 21.26
N CYS A 76 -19.40 -17.65 20.26
CA CYS A 76 -19.68 -18.85 19.48
C CYS A 76 -19.57 -20.16 20.31
N ALA A 77 -18.58 -20.27 21.19
CA ALA A 77 -18.45 -21.43 22.05
C ALA A 77 -19.64 -21.58 23.03
N ARG A 78 -20.23 -20.45 23.47
CA ARG A 78 -21.35 -20.41 24.40
C ARG A 78 -22.72 -20.63 23.74
N PHE A 79 -22.92 -20.02 22.56
CA PHE A 79 -24.26 -19.88 21.97
C PHE A 79 -24.45 -20.56 20.62
N ALA A 80 -23.34 -20.91 19.91
CA ALA A 80 -23.47 -21.50 18.58
C ALA A 80 -24.06 -22.91 18.63
N PRO A 81 -24.86 -23.30 17.63
CA PRO A 81 -25.42 -24.67 17.53
C PRO A 81 -24.33 -25.75 17.38
N ALA A 82 -23.16 -25.39 16.85
CA ALA A 82 -22.03 -26.30 16.63
C ALA A 82 -21.22 -26.52 17.95
N ARG A 83 -21.81 -27.14 18.93
CA ARG A 83 -21.24 -27.43 20.27
C ARG A 83 -20.00 -28.33 20.25
N ASP A 84 -19.72 -29.01 19.14
CA ASP A 84 -18.55 -29.87 18.94
C ASP A 84 -17.27 -29.13 18.55
N ILE A 85 -17.32 -27.78 18.36
CA ILE A 85 -16.16 -26.94 18.10
C ILE A 85 -15.68 -26.31 19.40
N SER A 86 -14.46 -26.66 19.81
CA SER A 86 -13.85 -26.11 21.03
C SER A 86 -13.58 -24.62 20.95
N LEU A 87 -13.53 -23.92 22.08
CA LEU A 87 -13.17 -22.49 22.19
C LEU A 87 -11.87 -22.17 21.45
N GLY A 88 -10.81 -22.97 21.63
CA GLY A 88 -9.53 -22.75 20.97
C GLY A 88 -9.60 -22.83 19.43
N ARG A 89 -10.50 -23.68 18.88
CA ARG A 89 -10.73 -23.71 17.41
C ARG A 89 -11.50 -22.50 16.91
N TRP A 90 -12.48 -22.00 17.67
CA TRP A 90 -13.19 -20.77 17.36
C TRP A 90 -12.23 -19.59 17.45
N TRP A 91 -11.41 -19.54 18.50
CA TRP A 91 -10.41 -18.48 18.67
C TRP A 91 -9.40 -18.47 17.52
N CYS A 92 -8.85 -19.61 17.15
CA CYS A 92 -7.93 -19.73 16.00
C CYS A 92 -8.62 -19.31 14.68
N PHE A 93 -9.89 -19.66 14.48
CA PHE A 93 -10.65 -19.29 13.30
C PHE A 93 -10.81 -17.78 13.18
N PHE A 94 -11.30 -17.11 14.22
CA PHE A 94 -11.52 -15.68 14.20
C PHE A 94 -10.22 -14.88 14.18
N THR A 95 -9.24 -15.29 14.99
CA THR A 95 -7.94 -14.59 15.05
C THR A 95 -7.23 -14.66 13.71
N LEU A 96 -7.15 -15.81 13.07
CA LEU A 96 -6.46 -15.92 11.78
C LEU A 96 -7.18 -15.12 10.69
N ILE A 97 -8.51 -15.11 10.63
CA ILE A 97 -9.23 -14.31 9.64
C ILE A 97 -8.97 -12.83 9.86
N LEU A 98 -9.13 -12.33 11.09
CA LEU A 98 -9.04 -10.91 11.40
C LEU A 98 -7.60 -10.39 11.34
N VAL A 99 -6.60 -11.15 11.81
CA VAL A 99 -5.20 -10.72 11.88
C VAL A 99 -4.50 -10.83 10.53
N THR A 100 -4.86 -11.80 9.69
CA THR A 100 -4.24 -11.89 8.33
C THR A 100 -4.60 -10.71 7.44
N HIS A 101 -5.72 -10.04 7.69
CA HIS A 101 -6.11 -8.83 6.96
C HIS A 101 -5.06 -7.70 7.10
N PRO A 102 -4.81 -7.12 8.30
CA PRO A 102 -3.82 -6.04 8.44
C PRO A 102 -2.39 -6.50 8.16
N LEU A 103 -2.06 -7.77 8.36
CA LEU A 103 -0.75 -8.30 7.98
C LEU A 103 -0.56 -8.28 6.46
N LEU A 104 -1.58 -8.63 5.68
CA LEU A 104 -1.49 -8.49 4.22
C LEU A 104 -1.41 -7.02 3.80
N ASP A 105 -2.15 -6.13 4.46
CA ASP A 105 -2.09 -4.70 4.19
C ASP A 105 -0.72 -4.08 4.45
N SER A 106 -0.02 -4.53 5.49
CA SER A 106 1.34 -4.09 5.77
C SER A 106 2.37 -4.51 4.70
N LEU A 107 1.99 -5.43 3.80
CA LEU A 107 2.79 -5.81 2.63
C LEU A 107 2.53 -4.91 1.41
N THR A 108 1.74 -3.86 1.55
CA THR A 108 1.48 -2.84 0.53
C THR A 108 2.11 -1.50 0.91
N THR A 109 2.11 -0.53 -0.01
CA THR A 109 2.79 0.77 0.15
C THR A 109 2.09 1.71 1.13
N TYR A 110 0.78 1.59 1.32
CA TYR A 110 -0.01 2.59 2.04
C TYR A 110 0.45 2.78 3.49
N GLY A 111 0.66 1.70 4.22
CA GLY A 111 0.96 1.70 5.65
C GLY A 111 -0.23 1.26 6.50
N THR A 112 0.05 0.55 7.59
CA THR A 112 -0.98 -0.02 8.48
C THR A 112 -0.52 0.10 9.93
N GLN A 113 -1.36 0.66 10.80
CA GLN A 113 -1.04 0.88 12.21
C GLN A 113 -1.27 -0.40 13.04
N LEU A 114 -0.43 -1.42 12.79
CA LEU A 114 -0.55 -2.73 13.45
C LEU A 114 -0.54 -2.67 14.99
N LEU A 115 0.16 -1.68 15.54
CA LEU A 115 0.39 -1.55 16.98
C LEU A 115 -0.47 -0.47 17.64
N TRP A 116 -1.47 0.09 16.93
CA TRP A 116 -2.38 1.05 17.57
C TRP A 116 -2.94 0.48 18.89
N PRO A 117 -3.01 1.21 20.03
CA PRO A 117 -2.86 2.66 20.18
C PRO A 117 -1.42 3.15 20.50
N LEU A 118 -0.40 2.35 20.28
CA LEU A 118 0.98 2.78 20.47
C LEU A 118 1.36 3.79 19.38
N ASP A 119 2.14 4.80 19.75
CA ASP A 119 2.63 5.81 18.82
C ASP A 119 3.83 5.26 18.02
N ALA A 120 3.51 4.39 17.06
CA ALA A 120 4.47 3.79 16.15
C ALA A 120 4.10 4.16 14.71
N PRO A 121 5.08 4.48 13.85
CA PRO A 121 4.78 4.76 12.45
C PRO A 121 4.09 3.56 11.79
N PRO A 122 3.23 3.82 10.78
CA PRO A 122 2.53 2.76 10.07
C PRO A 122 3.49 1.75 9.44
N ALA A 123 3.24 0.47 9.65
CA ALA A 123 4.03 -0.60 9.06
C ALA A 123 3.76 -0.70 7.56
N ALA A 124 4.80 -0.57 6.73
CA ALA A 124 4.75 -0.77 5.29
C ALA A 124 6.00 -1.51 4.83
N TRP A 125 5.80 -2.70 4.30
CA TRP A 125 6.85 -3.45 3.62
C TRP A 125 6.34 -3.88 2.23
N PRO A 126 6.31 -2.95 1.25
CA PRO A 126 5.65 -3.17 -0.03
C PRO A 126 6.36 -4.26 -0.84
N ILE A 127 5.72 -5.43 -0.89
CA ILE A 127 6.13 -6.57 -1.72
C ILE A 127 5.06 -6.96 -2.73
N VAL A 128 3.83 -6.47 -2.54
CA VAL A 128 2.69 -6.75 -3.43
C VAL A 128 1.93 -5.45 -3.70
N PHE A 129 1.42 -5.29 -4.92
CA PHE A 129 0.58 -4.15 -5.26
C PHE A 129 -0.81 -4.29 -4.64
N ILE A 130 -1.48 -3.17 -4.37
CA ILE A 130 -2.80 -3.17 -3.70
C ILE A 130 -3.86 -4.01 -4.44
N ILE A 131 -3.77 -4.11 -5.78
CA ILE A 131 -4.57 -5.00 -6.62
C ILE A 131 -3.61 -5.92 -7.36
N ASP A 132 -3.47 -7.16 -6.90
CA ASP A 132 -2.59 -8.15 -7.53
C ASP A 132 -3.38 -9.41 -7.91
N PRO A 133 -3.69 -9.57 -9.21
CA PRO A 133 -4.45 -10.72 -9.69
C PRO A 133 -3.74 -12.06 -9.44
N PHE A 134 -2.41 -12.11 -9.49
CA PHE A 134 -1.66 -13.35 -9.30
C PHE A 134 -1.71 -13.85 -7.86
N TYR A 135 -1.85 -12.94 -6.89
CA TYR A 135 -2.13 -13.29 -5.50
C TYR A 135 -3.60 -13.73 -5.30
N THR A 136 -4.53 -13.00 -5.91
CA THR A 136 -5.97 -13.11 -5.63
C THR A 136 -6.63 -14.28 -6.36
N LEU A 137 -6.29 -14.53 -7.63
CA LEU A 137 -6.92 -15.57 -8.45
C LEU A 137 -6.77 -16.99 -7.87
N PRO A 138 -5.62 -17.43 -7.34
CA PRO A 138 -5.51 -18.73 -6.69
C PRO A 138 -6.46 -18.91 -5.50
N LEU A 139 -6.68 -17.84 -4.71
CA LEU A 139 -7.65 -17.86 -3.61
C LEU A 139 -9.07 -18.00 -4.15
N LEU A 140 -9.47 -17.20 -5.12
CA LEU A 140 -10.81 -17.27 -5.72
C LEU A 140 -11.08 -18.64 -6.35
N MET A 141 -10.12 -19.17 -7.10
CA MET A 141 -10.24 -20.52 -7.69
C MET A 141 -10.41 -21.60 -6.62
N ALA A 142 -9.64 -21.51 -5.52
CA ALA A 142 -9.75 -22.44 -4.41
C ALA A 142 -11.13 -22.37 -3.73
N LEU A 143 -11.70 -21.17 -3.58
CA LEU A 143 -13.04 -20.97 -3.04
C LEU A 143 -14.12 -21.59 -3.94
N ILE A 144 -14.02 -21.39 -5.25
CA ILE A 144 -14.94 -21.98 -6.24
C ILE A 144 -14.85 -23.51 -6.21
N ILE A 145 -13.63 -24.06 -6.35
CA ILE A 145 -13.40 -25.51 -6.35
C ILE A 145 -13.87 -26.14 -5.04
N GLY A 146 -13.55 -25.54 -3.92
CA GLY A 146 -13.96 -26.02 -2.60
C GLY A 146 -15.47 -26.00 -2.41
N SER A 147 -16.12 -24.96 -2.91
CA SER A 147 -17.58 -24.80 -2.84
C SER A 147 -18.32 -25.79 -3.73
N VAL A 148 -17.82 -26.05 -4.96
CA VAL A 148 -18.44 -26.99 -5.90
C VAL A 148 -18.19 -28.44 -5.50
N SER A 149 -16.94 -28.78 -5.17
CA SER A 149 -16.57 -30.17 -4.85
C SER A 149 -16.93 -30.61 -3.42
N GLY A 150 -17.33 -29.69 -2.56
CA GLY A 150 -17.53 -29.96 -1.12
C GLY A 150 -16.23 -30.16 -0.32
N LYS A 151 -15.06 -30.13 -0.98
CA LYS A 151 -13.74 -30.31 -0.35
C LYS A 151 -13.15 -28.98 0.12
N VAL A 152 -13.95 -28.15 0.83
CA VAL A 152 -13.62 -26.76 1.21
C VAL A 152 -12.24 -26.64 1.86
N ARG A 153 -11.97 -27.45 2.90
CA ARG A 153 -10.71 -27.35 3.65
C ARG A 153 -9.48 -27.60 2.79
N SER A 154 -9.52 -28.63 1.95
CA SER A 154 -8.36 -28.98 1.09
C SER A 154 -8.13 -27.91 0.04
N ALA A 155 -9.18 -27.50 -0.68
CA ALA A 155 -9.08 -26.47 -1.71
C ALA A 155 -8.56 -25.14 -1.14
N CYS A 156 -9.12 -24.65 -0.02
CA CYS A 156 -8.68 -23.42 0.62
C CYS A 156 -7.22 -23.47 1.07
N ARG A 157 -6.77 -24.60 1.62
CA ARG A 157 -5.36 -24.79 1.99
C ARG A 157 -4.45 -24.73 0.77
N THR A 158 -4.81 -25.37 -0.33
CA THR A 158 -4.03 -25.31 -1.57
C THR A 158 -3.97 -23.88 -2.09
N GLY A 159 -5.09 -23.14 -2.15
CA GLY A 159 -5.10 -21.75 -2.55
C GLY A 159 -4.20 -20.86 -1.70
N LEU A 160 -4.26 -21.01 -0.37
CA LEU A 160 -3.40 -20.29 0.57
C LEU A 160 -1.91 -20.62 0.35
N VAL A 161 -1.56 -21.89 0.15
CA VAL A 161 -0.16 -22.29 -0.13
C VAL A 161 0.36 -21.64 -1.39
N ILE A 162 -0.44 -21.63 -2.48
CA ILE A 162 -0.05 -21.00 -3.75
C ILE A 162 0.12 -19.48 -3.56
N SER A 163 -0.84 -18.81 -2.91
CA SER A 163 -0.78 -17.36 -2.67
C SER A 163 0.37 -16.98 -1.73
N CYS A 164 0.65 -17.79 -0.69
CA CYS A 164 1.83 -17.57 0.15
C CYS A 164 3.14 -17.77 -0.61
N ALA A 165 3.22 -18.77 -1.49
CA ALA A 165 4.40 -18.98 -2.36
C ALA A 165 4.62 -17.78 -3.29
N TYR A 166 3.54 -17.19 -3.79
CA TYR A 166 3.61 -15.95 -4.57
C TYR A 166 4.17 -14.77 -3.75
N LEU A 167 3.74 -14.58 -2.49
CA LEU A 167 4.32 -13.54 -1.61
C LEU A 167 5.81 -13.78 -1.33
N MET A 168 6.22 -15.04 -1.16
CA MET A 168 7.64 -15.37 -1.01
C MET A 168 8.44 -15.04 -2.28
N MET A 169 7.88 -15.32 -3.45
CA MET A 169 8.48 -14.96 -4.74
C MET A 169 8.57 -13.43 -4.89
N ALA A 170 7.54 -12.69 -4.47
CA ALA A 170 7.53 -11.23 -4.45
C ALA A 170 8.61 -10.65 -3.53
N ALA A 171 8.79 -11.23 -2.33
CA ALA A 171 9.86 -10.83 -1.43
C ALA A 171 11.26 -11.11 -2.01
N GLY A 172 11.44 -12.24 -2.69
CA GLY A 172 12.67 -12.56 -3.42
C GLY A 172 12.93 -11.59 -4.59
N ALA A 173 11.89 -11.21 -5.32
CA ALA A 173 11.99 -10.21 -6.40
C ALA A 173 12.41 -8.84 -5.83
N LYS A 174 11.79 -8.39 -4.73
CA LYS A 174 12.18 -7.16 -4.03
C LYS A 174 13.65 -7.18 -3.64
N TRP A 175 14.08 -8.24 -2.99
CA TRP A 175 15.50 -8.40 -2.60
C TRP A 175 16.43 -8.32 -3.81
N SER A 176 16.09 -8.96 -4.93
CA SER A 176 16.89 -8.89 -6.18
C SER A 176 16.98 -7.45 -6.71
N VAL A 177 15.89 -6.69 -6.65
CA VAL A 177 15.84 -5.28 -7.06
C VAL A 177 16.68 -4.39 -6.13
N GLU A 178 16.62 -4.62 -4.82
CA GLU A 178 17.45 -3.93 -3.82
C GLU A 178 18.95 -4.14 -4.13
N GLN A 179 19.37 -5.36 -4.45
CA GLN A 179 20.76 -5.65 -4.82
C GLN A 179 21.19 -4.94 -6.12
N ARG A 180 20.28 -4.80 -7.09
CA ARG A 180 20.55 -4.07 -8.35
C ARG A 180 20.62 -2.57 -8.17
N LEU A 181 19.84 -2.01 -7.24
CA LEU A 181 19.83 -0.57 -6.97
C LEU A 181 21.08 -0.12 -6.21
N THR A 182 21.66 -0.97 -5.36
CA THR A 182 22.82 -0.64 -4.51
C THR A 182 23.99 0.01 -5.25
N PRO A 183 24.46 -0.48 -6.42
CA PRO A 183 25.51 0.19 -7.18
C PRO A 183 25.15 1.59 -7.66
N ALA A 184 23.90 1.79 -8.13
CA ALA A 184 23.44 3.11 -8.59
C ALA A 184 23.43 4.13 -7.43
N LEU A 185 23.01 3.70 -6.24
CA LEU A 185 23.05 4.55 -5.03
C LEU A 185 24.51 4.88 -4.64
N ALA A 186 25.43 3.93 -4.80
CA ALA A 186 26.85 4.15 -4.51
C ALA A 186 27.51 5.15 -5.47
N GLU A 187 27.19 5.06 -6.76
CA GLU A 187 27.70 5.99 -7.79
C GLU A 187 27.16 7.42 -7.60
N ALA A 188 25.98 7.56 -7.00
CA ALA A 188 25.32 8.84 -6.76
C ALA A 188 25.54 9.40 -5.34
N ASP A 189 26.36 8.76 -4.49
CA ASP A 189 26.57 9.10 -3.07
C ASP A 189 25.27 9.10 -2.21
N LEU A 190 24.29 8.24 -2.59
CA LEU A 190 22.97 8.15 -1.98
C LEU A 190 22.77 6.91 -1.09
N GLN A 191 23.85 6.27 -0.61
CA GLN A 191 23.77 5.02 0.17
C GLN A 191 23.02 5.16 1.50
N ALA A 192 23.04 6.36 2.10
CA ALA A 192 22.34 6.67 3.35
C ALA A 192 20.96 7.31 3.13
N ALA A 193 20.56 7.56 1.88
CA ALA A 193 19.30 8.21 1.55
C ALA A 193 18.09 7.28 1.87
N PRO A 194 16.95 7.83 2.30
CA PRO A 194 15.72 7.06 2.42
C PRO A 194 15.28 6.50 1.07
N VAL A 195 15.04 5.18 1.01
CA VAL A 195 14.65 4.47 -0.21
C VAL A 195 13.34 3.73 0.00
N LEU A 196 12.39 3.93 -0.91
CA LEU A 196 11.16 3.15 -1.00
C LEU A 196 11.19 2.32 -2.30
N ILE A 197 11.15 1.00 -2.17
CA ILE A 197 11.04 0.07 -3.29
C ILE A 197 9.71 -0.63 -3.22
N GLN A 198 8.92 -0.53 -4.28
CA GLN A 198 7.56 -1.04 -4.35
C GLN A 198 7.23 -1.62 -5.73
N PRO A 199 6.36 -2.64 -5.81
CA PRO A 199 5.96 -3.21 -7.10
C PRO A 199 5.06 -2.22 -7.87
N THR A 200 5.15 -2.28 -9.21
CA THR A 200 4.22 -1.55 -10.06
C THR A 200 2.87 -2.29 -10.19
N PRO A 201 1.81 -1.65 -10.73
CA PRO A 201 0.49 -2.25 -10.79
C PRO A 201 0.47 -3.66 -11.39
N PHE A 202 -0.27 -4.56 -10.74
CA PHE A 202 -0.66 -5.90 -11.20
C PHE A 202 0.46 -6.93 -11.36
N ASN A 203 1.69 -6.67 -10.90
CA ASN A 203 2.81 -7.60 -11.09
C ASN A 203 3.90 -7.43 -10.02
N ILE A 204 4.81 -8.42 -9.94
CA ILE A 204 6.03 -8.42 -9.13
C ILE A 204 7.30 -8.46 -10.00
N ALA A 205 7.18 -8.23 -11.29
CA ALA A 205 8.31 -8.22 -12.23
C ALA A 205 8.95 -6.83 -12.36
N LEU A 206 8.14 -5.77 -12.33
CA LEU A 206 8.59 -4.39 -12.44
C LEU A 206 8.43 -3.67 -11.11
N TRP A 207 9.48 -3.01 -10.68
CA TRP A 207 9.56 -2.30 -9.40
C TRP A 207 9.88 -0.82 -9.63
N ARG A 208 9.31 0.01 -8.79
CA ARG A 208 9.60 1.44 -8.70
C ARG A 208 10.44 1.67 -7.45
N ALA A 209 11.56 2.36 -7.60
CA ALA A 209 12.39 2.84 -6.51
C ALA A 209 12.30 4.37 -6.46
N THR A 210 11.94 4.90 -5.29
CA THR A 210 11.94 6.34 -4.97
C THR A 210 13.01 6.57 -3.92
N VAL A 211 13.97 7.46 -4.20
CA VAL A 211 15.09 7.79 -3.31
C VAL A 211 15.01 9.26 -2.96
N ILE A 212 14.99 9.59 -1.66
CA ILE A 212 14.90 10.99 -1.20
C ILE A 212 16.31 11.52 -0.96
N ASP A 213 16.61 12.65 -1.59
CA ASP A 213 17.79 13.48 -1.34
C ASP A 213 17.35 14.82 -0.73
N GLU A 214 18.26 15.70 -0.40
CA GLU A 214 17.98 16.97 0.29
C GLU A 214 16.91 17.81 -0.44
N ASP A 215 17.20 18.27 -1.65
CA ASP A 215 16.35 19.18 -2.46
C ASP A 215 15.59 18.50 -3.59
N ARG A 216 15.80 17.18 -3.78
CA ARG A 216 15.22 16.41 -4.87
C ARG A 216 14.88 14.99 -4.44
N TYR A 217 14.25 14.26 -5.32
CA TYR A 217 14.12 12.81 -5.21
C TYR A 217 14.42 12.17 -6.56
N TYR A 218 14.82 10.93 -6.51
CA TYR A 218 15.13 10.16 -7.71
C TYR A 218 14.10 9.05 -7.88
N GLU A 219 13.71 8.82 -9.12
CA GLU A 219 12.85 7.73 -9.49
C GLU A 219 13.58 6.76 -10.40
N SER A 220 13.33 5.48 -10.21
CA SER A 220 13.87 4.42 -11.06
C SER A 220 12.85 3.31 -11.28
N LEU A 221 12.77 2.77 -12.50
CA LEU A 221 12.02 1.59 -12.83
C LEU A 221 12.97 0.43 -13.08
N ILE A 222 12.83 -0.66 -12.31
CA ILE A 222 13.75 -1.81 -12.31
C ILE A 222 12.93 -3.07 -12.51
N SER A 223 13.17 -3.79 -13.62
CA SER A 223 12.58 -5.10 -13.85
C SER A 223 13.51 -6.21 -13.33
N VAL A 224 12.92 -7.28 -12.82
CA VAL A 224 13.68 -8.51 -12.51
C VAL A 224 14.34 -9.12 -13.74
N PHE A 225 13.86 -8.76 -14.94
CA PHE A 225 14.40 -9.21 -16.22
C PHE A 225 15.43 -8.25 -16.83
N ASP A 226 15.71 -7.12 -16.19
CA ASP A 226 16.79 -6.23 -16.64
C ASP A 226 18.11 -7.00 -16.58
N ARG A 227 18.82 -7.02 -17.71
CA ARG A 227 20.18 -7.60 -17.77
C ARG A 227 21.14 -6.63 -17.11
N ASP A 228 22.36 -7.02 -16.84
CA ASP A 228 23.45 -6.37 -16.10
C ASP A 228 23.65 -4.85 -16.32
N ARG A 229 22.57 -4.07 -16.19
CA ARG A 229 22.56 -2.60 -16.26
C ARG A 229 22.39 -2.04 -14.87
N VAL A 230 23.19 -1.03 -14.56
CA VAL A 230 22.96 -0.17 -13.40
C VAL A 230 21.67 0.60 -13.65
N PRO A 231 20.67 0.56 -12.73
CA PRO A 231 19.42 1.29 -12.89
C PRO A 231 19.65 2.81 -12.99
N ALA A 232 18.97 3.47 -13.92
CA ALA A 232 19.03 4.91 -14.02
C ALA A 232 18.23 5.56 -12.88
N LEU A 233 18.83 6.56 -12.23
CA LEU A 233 18.19 7.41 -11.24
C LEU A 233 17.75 8.71 -11.93
N GLU A 234 16.45 8.92 -12.10
CA GLU A 234 15.87 10.07 -12.76
C GLU A 234 15.56 11.17 -11.75
N PRO A 235 16.29 12.33 -11.74
CA PRO A 235 16.16 13.34 -10.71
C PRO A 235 14.91 14.19 -10.91
N LEU A 236 14.15 14.40 -9.83
CA LEU A 236 12.93 15.20 -9.79
C LEU A 236 12.99 16.20 -8.64
N ARG A 237 12.34 17.35 -8.81
CA ARG A 237 12.30 18.42 -7.79
C ARG A 237 11.33 18.08 -6.68
N ARG A 238 11.69 18.45 -5.44
CA ARG A 238 10.88 18.24 -4.24
C ARG A 238 10.32 19.55 -3.67
N ASN A 239 10.93 20.71 -4.00
CA ASN A 239 10.64 22.03 -3.44
C ASN A 239 10.75 22.04 -1.90
N VAL A 240 11.89 21.61 -1.40
CA VAL A 240 12.19 21.48 0.03
C VAL A 240 12.13 22.82 0.77
N GLU A 241 12.27 23.95 0.09
CA GLU A 241 12.13 25.29 0.65
C GLU A 241 10.74 25.55 1.26
N LEU A 242 9.72 24.81 0.82
CA LEU A 242 8.37 24.88 1.37
C LEU A 242 8.15 23.95 2.55
N GLU A 243 9.06 23.00 2.80
CA GLU A 243 8.90 21.94 3.81
C GLU A 243 8.79 22.52 5.22
N ALA A 244 9.62 23.51 5.58
CA ALA A 244 9.59 24.13 6.89
C ALA A 244 8.20 24.71 7.19
N SER A 245 7.64 25.47 6.26
CA SER A 245 6.29 26.06 6.39
C SER A 245 5.19 25.00 6.37
N ALA A 246 5.37 23.92 5.62
CA ALA A 246 4.44 22.79 5.59
C ALA A 246 4.34 22.08 6.96
N LEU A 247 5.46 22.02 7.70
CA LEU A 247 5.57 21.32 8.97
C LEU A 247 5.28 22.19 10.22
N GLU A 248 5.03 23.49 10.06
CA GLU A 248 4.65 24.37 11.18
C GLU A 248 3.33 23.94 11.83
N GLY A 249 2.38 23.45 11.03
CA GLY A 249 1.06 23.02 11.50
C GLY A 249 1.00 21.54 11.90
N PRO A 250 0.02 21.16 12.75
CA PRO A 250 -0.16 19.78 13.19
C PRO A 250 -0.50 18.82 12.05
N LEU A 251 -1.18 19.29 11.01
CA LEU A 251 -1.55 18.49 9.82
C LEU A 251 -0.33 18.08 9.01
N GLY A 252 0.63 18.99 8.80
CA GLY A 252 1.90 18.67 8.14
C GLY A 252 2.74 17.67 8.93
N GLN A 253 2.82 17.84 10.26
CA GLN A 253 3.52 16.91 11.14
C GLN A 253 2.88 15.52 11.11
N ARG A 254 1.54 15.45 11.16
CA ARG A 254 0.81 14.20 11.06
C ARG A 254 1.03 13.50 9.71
N LEU A 255 0.97 14.26 8.62
CA LEU A 255 1.21 13.73 7.29
C LEU A 255 2.63 13.14 7.18
N THR A 256 3.65 13.87 7.68
CA THR A 256 5.04 13.39 7.69
C THR A 256 5.23 12.15 8.58
N TRP A 257 4.57 12.08 9.73
CA TRP A 257 4.57 10.87 10.55
C TRP A 257 4.04 9.65 9.76
N PHE A 258 3.01 9.87 8.93
CA PHE A 258 2.39 8.81 8.14
C PHE A 258 3.19 8.43 6.88
N THR A 259 3.77 9.41 6.18
CA THR A 259 4.44 9.21 4.90
C THR A 259 5.95 9.01 5.02
N GLY A 260 6.54 9.34 6.18
CA GLY A 260 7.99 9.56 6.29
C GLY A 260 8.43 10.74 5.42
N PRO A 261 9.66 10.72 4.86
CA PRO A 261 10.20 11.82 4.06
C PRO A 261 9.66 11.88 2.61
N PHE A 262 8.74 10.98 2.24
CA PHE A 262 8.28 10.83 0.86
C PHE A 262 7.18 11.84 0.51
N LEU A 263 7.46 13.12 0.72
CA LEU A 263 6.58 14.24 0.39
C LEU A 263 7.25 15.17 -0.61
N ARG A 264 6.46 15.69 -1.55
CA ARG A 264 6.80 16.79 -2.45
C ARG A 264 5.88 17.96 -2.15
N PHE A 265 6.38 19.18 -2.25
CA PHE A 265 5.63 20.38 -1.95
C PHE A 265 5.45 21.26 -3.18
N GLU A 266 4.33 21.96 -3.26
CA GLU A 266 4.07 22.95 -4.31
C GLU A 266 3.12 24.03 -3.82
N THR A 267 3.10 25.17 -4.53
CA THR A 267 2.07 26.18 -4.35
C THR A 267 1.04 26.07 -5.47
N ARG A 268 -0.23 26.13 -5.10
CA ARG A 268 -1.37 26.16 -6.04
C ARG A 268 -2.29 27.31 -5.69
N TYR A 269 -2.94 27.90 -6.69
CA TYR A 269 -4.04 28.85 -6.46
C TYR A 269 -5.34 28.06 -6.35
N ILE A 270 -5.91 28.03 -5.14
CA ILE A 270 -7.17 27.33 -4.83
C ILE A 270 -8.15 28.39 -4.34
N ASN A 271 -9.30 28.52 -4.97
CA ASN A 271 -10.33 29.51 -4.63
C ASN A 271 -9.80 30.97 -4.59
N GLY A 272 -8.81 31.28 -5.42
CA GLY A 272 -8.18 32.61 -5.49
C GLY A 272 -7.14 32.90 -4.43
N GLN A 273 -6.78 31.90 -3.61
CA GLN A 273 -5.76 32.01 -2.57
C GLN A 273 -4.55 31.12 -2.88
N GLU A 274 -3.35 31.65 -2.67
CA GLU A 274 -2.12 30.87 -2.80
C GLU A 274 -2.05 29.87 -1.65
N THR A 275 -1.99 28.59 -1.98
CA THR A 275 -2.11 27.48 -1.02
C THR A 275 -0.91 26.55 -1.16
N LEU A 276 -0.31 26.18 -0.03
CA LEU A 276 0.74 25.20 0.04
C LEU A 276 0.11 23.81 0.06
N VAL A 277 0.51 22.97 -0.89
CA VAL A 277 0.02 21.62 -1.08
C VAL A 277 1.18 20.63 -0.92
N ALA A 278 0.97 19.58 -0.14
CA ALA A 278 1.87 18.44 -0.05
C ALA A 278 1.32 17.25 -0.83
N THR A 279 2.19 16.59 -1.57
CA THR A 279 1.89 15.38 -2.35
C THR A 279 2.60 14.18 -1.74
N ASP A 280 1.87 13.13 -1.39
CA ASP A 280 2.44 11.82 -1.04
C ASP A 280 2.95 11.13 -2.31
N ILE A 281 4.26 11.13 -2.50
CA ILE A 281 4.89 10.55 -3.70
C ILE A 281 5.07 9.03 -3.62
N ARG A 282 4.72 8.39 -2.52
CA ARG A 282 4.74 6.92 -2.40
C ARG A 282 3.67 6.29 -3.29
N LEU A 283 2.49 6.91 -3.35
CA LEU A 283 1.31 6.38 -4.01
C LEU A 283 1.14 6.95 -5.41
N GLY A 284 0.63 6.15 -6.32
CA GLY A 284 0.52 6.52 -7.73
C GLY A 284 1.78 6.25 -8.53
N PHE A 285 2.06 7.11 -9.51
CA PHE A 285 3.21 7.02 -10.41
C PHE A 285 3.76 8.44 -10.67
N PRO A 286 5.06 8.63 -10.96
CA PRO A 286 5.60 9.96 -11.27
C PRO A 286 4.80 10.68 -12.36
N GLY A 287 4.32 11.89 -12.05
CA GLY A 287 3.38 12.64 -12.88
C GLY A 287 1.90 12.36 -12.60
N PHE A 288 1.59 11.35 -11.77
CA PHE A 288 0.24 11.05 -11.29
C PHE A 288 0.29 10.54 -9.86
N HIS A 289 0.19 11.45 -8.89
CA HIS A 289 0.07 11.12 -7.48
C HIS A 289 -1.34 11.49 -7.00
N PRO A 290 -2.16 10.53 -6.56
CA PRO A 290 -3.56 10.81 -6.21
C PRO A 290 -3.72 11.60 -4.92
N PHE A 291 -2.79 11.48 -3.98
CA PHE A 291 -2.92 12.05 -2.64
C PHE A 291 -2.18 13.39 -2.53
N ASN A 292 -2.93 14.49 -2.64
CA ASN A 292 -2.46 15.86 -2.53
C ASN A 292 -3.28 16.58 -1.48
N PHE A 293 -2.65 17.23 -0.51
CA PHE A 293 -3.31 17.81 0.66
C PHE A 293 -2.93 19.26 0.87
N THR A 294 -3.92 20.11 1.16
CA THR A 294 -3.69 21.50 1.56
C THR A 294 -3.12 21.55 2.99
N LEU A 295 -2.03 22.30 3.20
CA LEU A 295 -1.39 22.44 4.50
C LEU A 295 -1.37 23.86 5.05
N ALA A 296 -1.20 24.86 4.19
CA ALA A 296 -1.16 26.26 4.61
C ALA A 296 -1.69 27.17 3.49
N THR A 297 -2.15 28.35 3.85
CA THR A 297 -2.54 29.41 2.92
C THR A 297 -1.60 30.60 3.07
N ARG A 298 -1.37 31.35 1.98
CA ARG A 298 -0.55 32.55 2.00
C ARG A 298 -1.36 33.72 2.51
N GLU A 299 -0.98 34.29 3.64
CA GLU A 299 -1.56 35.52 4.17
C GLU A 299 -0.47 36.59 4.24
N GLU A 300 -0.64 37.68 3.49
CA GLU A 300 0.38 38.70 3.27
C GLU A 300 1.70 38.06 2.75
N GLU A 301 2.72 37.95 3.61
CA GLU A 301 4.01 37.32 3.24
C GLU A 301 4.31 36.03 4.03
N ARG A 302 3.36 35.51 4.79
CA ARG A 302 3.55 34.32 5.64
C ARG A 302 2.63 33.18 5.24
N TRP A 303 3.08 31.96 5.44
CA TRP A 303 2.26 30.77 5.38
C TRP A 303 1.53 30.59 6.72
N VAL A 304 0.23 30.45 6.67
CA VAL A 304 -0.62 30.20 7.82
C VAL A 304 -1.20 28.80 7.69
N PRO A 305 -0.92 27.88 8.63
CA PRO A 305 -1.46 26.51 8.59
C PRO A 305 -2.99 26.52 8.52
N VAL A 306 -3.55 25.66 7.66
CA VAL A 306 -5.01 25.48 7.58
C VAL A 306 -5.53 24.70 8.79
N ALA A 307 -6.74 25.00 9.23
CA ALA A 307 -7.38 24.28 10.32
C ALA A 307 -7.96 22.91 9.86
N VAL A 308 -8.33 22.82 8.59
CA VAL A 308 -8.91 21.62 7.94
C VAL A 308 -8.21 21.43 6.61
N SER A 309 -7.65 20.25 6.38
CA SER A 309 -7.03 19.92 5.11
C SER A 309 -8.06 19.41 4.10
N GLU A 310 -7.91 19.85 2.87
CA GLU A 310 -8.70 19.37 1.73
C GLU A 310 -7.81 18.53 0.80
N GLU A 311 -8.38 17.49 0.22
CA GLU A 311 -7.74 16.74 -0.87
C GLU A 311 -7.88 17.52 -2.18
N VAL A 312 -6.76 17.64 -2.90
CA VAL A 312 -6.70 18.37 -4.17
C VAL A 312 -6.54 17.40 -5.32
N ASP A 313 -7.43 17.49 -6.27
CA ASP A 313 -7.45 16.60 -7.43
C ASP A 313 -6.12 16.60 -8.20
N SER A 314 -5.72 15.41 -8.65
CA SER A 314 -4.63 15.24 -9.60
C SER A 314 -5.16 15.30 -11.03
N PRO A 315 -4.58 16.14 -11.91
CA PRO A 315 -5.15 16.40 -13.23
C PRO A 315 -5.04 15.25 -14.23
N ARG A 316 -4.37 14.14 -13.90
CA ARG A 316 -4.10 13.02 -14.82
C ARG A 316 -4.37 11.67 -14.19
N GLY A 317 -4.99 10.78 -14.98
CA GLY A 317 -5.21 9.37 -14.63
C GLY A 317 -4.37 8.43 -15.50
N LEU A 318 -4.22 7.19 -15.07
CA LEU A 318 -3.60 6.13 -15.86
C LEU A 318 -4.44 5.82 -17.11
N HIS A 319 -3.85 5.95 -18.30
CA HIS A 319 -4.48 5.57 -19.57
C HIS A 319 -4.12 4.13 -19.96
N MET A 320 -4.97 3.48 -20.75
CA MET A 320 -4.71 2.10 -21.26
C MET A 320 -3.37 1.97 -21.99
N ALA A 321 -2.95 3.01 -22.70
CA ALA A 321 -1.63 3.05 -23.35
C ALA A 321 -0.47 2.95 -22.34
N THR A 322 -0.61 3.50 -21.14
CA THR A 322 0.38 3.39 -20.06
C THR A 322 0.52 1.96 -19.56
N LEU A 323 -0.58 1.19 -19.48
CA LEU A 323 -0.54 -0.21 -19.06
C LEU A 323 0.25 -1.09 -20.05
N ALA A 324 0.11 -0.84 -21.36
CA ALA A 324 0.90 -1.56 -22.36
C ALA A 324 2.40 -1.26 -22.24
N ARG A 325 2.77 0.00 -21.98
CA ARG A 325 4.16 0.41 -21.75
C ARG A 325 4.72 -0.20 -20.44
N LEU A 326 3.92 -0.22 -19.38
CA LEU A 326 4.28 -0.90 -18.12
C LEU A 326 4.54 -2.39 -18.36
N ALA A 327 3.69 -3.07 -19.12
CA ALA A 327 3.86 -4.47 -19.43
C ALA A 327 5.14 -4.74 -20.25
N ALA A 328 5.45 -3.91 -21.25
CA ALA A 328 6.69 -4.01 -22.03
C ALA A 328 7.92 -3.76 -21.14
N ARG A 329 7.87 -2.74 -20.27
CA ARG A 329 8.94 -2.44 -19.31
C ARG A 329 9.12 -3.55 -18.28
N ALA A 330 8.03 -4.15 -17.81
CA ALA A 330 8.08 -5.33 -16.93
C ALA A 330 8.76 -6.52 -17.59
N GLY A 331 8.61 -6.68 -18.91
CA GLY A 331 9.31 -7.69 -19.72
C GLY A 331 10.80 -7.41 -19.98
N GLY A 332 11.35 -6.29 -19.48
CA GLY A 332 12.76 -5.92 -19.61
C GLY A 332 13.06 -4.97 -20.79
N ASP A 333 12.04 -4.43 -21.47
CA ASP A 333 12.24 -3.36 -22.45
C ASP A 333 12.44 -2.02 -21.73
N VAL A 334 13.71 -1.64 -21.53
CA VAL A 334 14.09 -0.46 -20.77
C VAL A 334 13.58 0.84 -21.41
N LEU A 335 13.47 0.90 -22.74
CA LEU A 335 13.04 2.09 -23.47
C LEU A 335 11.51 2.24 -23.55
N ALA A 336 10.76 1.21 -23.17
CA ALA A 336 9.31 1.23 -23.24
C ALA A 336 8.68 2.28 -22.31
N LEU A 337 9.29 2.50 -21.13
CA LEU A 337 8.79 3.43 -20.12
C LEU A 337 9.90 3.91 -19.21
N CYS A 338 10.10 5.23 -19.12
CA CYS A 338 10.90 5.88 -18.11
C CYS A 338 10.04 6.38 -16.95
N ALA A 339 10.61 6.50 -15.76
CA ALA A 339 9.87 6.97 -14.59
C ALA A 339 9.35 8.40 -14.77
N SER A 340 10.11 9.25 -15.44
CA SER A 340 9.77 10.66 -15.69
C SER A 340 8.94 10.94 -16.95
N ASP A 341 8.51 9.90 -17.70
CA ASP A 341 7.80 10.11 -18.97
C ASP A 341 6.50 10.93 -18.85
N TYR A 342 5.83 10.84 -17.71
CA TYR A 342 4.59 11.56 -17.43
C TYR A 342 4.78 12.75 -16.50
N VAL A 343 6.01 13.03 -16.09
CA VAL A 343 6.34 14.15 -15.20
C VAL A 343 6.35 15.45 -15.99
N GLU A 344 5.66 16.47 -15.49
CA GLU A 344 5.67 17.80 -16.08
C GLU A 344 7.06 18.44 -16.02
N PRO A 345 7.43 19.27 -17.02
CA PRO A 345 8.79 19.82 -17.12
C PRO A 345 9.28 20.55 -15.87
N GLN A 346 8.39 21.27 -15.16
CA GLN A 346 8.75 21.99 -13.93
C GLN A 346 9.25 21.11 -12.80
N TRP A 347 8.87 19.82 -12.81
CA TRP A 347 9.26 18.85 -11.79
C TRP A 347 10.56 18.11 -12.12
N ARG A 348 11.09 18.28 -13.33
CA ARG A 348 12.34 17.65 -13.73
C ARG A 348 13.51 18.47 -13.19
N ALA A 349 14.46 17.81 -12.52
CA ALA A 349 15.68 18.43 -12.08
C ALA A 349 16.78 18.26 -13.16
N GLU A 350 17.63 19.27 -13.34
CA GLU A 350 18.76 19.18 -14.28
C GLU A 350 20.00 18.56 -13.60
N PRO A 351 20.92 17.95 -14.36
CA PRO A 351 20.85 17.73 -15.80
C PRO A 351 20.05 16.49 -16.18
N PHE A 352 19.01 16.66 -17.00
CA PHE A 352 18.20 15.57 -17.53
C PHE A 352 18.90 14.94 -18.74
N LEU A 353 20.05 14.28 -18.51
CA LEU A 353 20.94 13.81 -19.58
C LEU A 353 20.58 12.43 -20.14
N TYR A 354 19.68 11.67 -19.53
CA TYR A 354 19.47 10.28 -19.94
C TYR A 354 17.97 9.93 -20.05
N ARG A 355 17.61 9.38 -21.21
CA ARG A 355 16.48 8.47 -21.27
C ARG A 355 16.90 7.18 -20.57
N CYS A 356 16.07 6.74 -19.62
CA CYS A 356 16.26 5.46 -18.95
C CYS A 356 16.78 4.37 -19.91
#